data_25f0769c59dc5beaeafbcbe35cbce250
#
_entry.id   25f0769c59dc5beaeafbcbe35cbce250
#
_cell.length_a   1.000
_cell.length_b   1.000
_cell.length_c   1.000
_cell.angle_alpha   90.00
_cell.angle_beta   90.00
_cell.angle_gamma   90.00
#
_symmetry.space_group_name_H-M   'P 1'
#
loop_
_entity.id
_entity.type
_entity.pdbx_description
1 polymer ?
#
loop_
_entity_poly.entity_id
_entity_poly.type
_entity_poly.pdbx_seq_one_letter_code
_entity_poly.pdbx_strand_id
1 'polypeptide(L)'
;MLSIFVEASCNRYVRDECRFCHVYAPLKPILESREYWHMTPDTAGLMVEKIRSVEPLKDLAKKEINLTGGEASQNPHIVEIYKVFRTLSDNVRLHTNLDINSEKSKRWERLVEITRLRGRIDITLYPTVWESRQQPLLGKIIKLQNGLIVNLIYE
;
A
#
# COMPACT_ATOMS: atom_id res chain seq x y z
N MET A 1 6.10 -15.00 -1.47
CA MET A 1 5.62 -13.61 -1.37
C MET A 1 6.67 -12.68 -1.92
N LEU A 2 6.28 -11.72 -2.73
CA LEU A 2 7.13 -10.68 -3.29
C LEU A 2 6.66 -9.32 -2.77
N SER A 3 7.52 -8.57 -2.09
CA SER A 3 7.19 -7.22 -1.60
C SER A 3 7.78 -6.17 -2.54
N ILE A 4 6.94 -5.26 -2.99
CA ILE A 4 7.28 -4.20 -3.93
C ILE A 4 7.09 -2.84 -3.26
N PHE A 5 8.18 -2.08 -3.21
CA PHE A 5 8.16 -0.71 -2.72
C PHE A 5 7.59 0.22 -3.78
N VAL A 6 6.47 0.87 -3.50
CA VAL A 6 5.77 1.76 -4.45
C VAL A 6 5.79 3.23 -4.03
N GLU A 7 6.18 3.50 -2.79
CA GLU A 7 6.09 4.83 -2.19
C GLU A 7 7.12 5.03 -1.10
N ALA A 8 7.87 6.12 -1.13
CA ALA A 8 8.84 6.46 -0.08
C ALA A 8 8.28 7.39 1.00
N SER A 9 7.21 8.14 0.72
CA SER A 9 6.63 9.04 1.71
C SER A 9 5.75 8.31 2.73
N CYS A 10 5.68 8.86 3.95
CA CYS A 10 4.77 8.35 4.99
C CYS A 10 4.30 9.50 5.89
N ASN A 11 2.98 9.66 6.02
CA ASN A 11 2.40 10.71 6.84
C ASN A 11 2.65 10.52 8.35
N ARG A 12 2.86 9.30 8.81
CA ARG A 12 3.16 9.00 10.22
C ARG A 12 4.62 9.28 10.58
N TYR A 13 5.52 9.13 9.62
CA TYR A 13 6.91 9.47 9.82
C TYR A 13 7.11 10.94 10.17
N VAL A 14 6.45 11.84 9.42
CA VAL A 14 6.54 13.29 9.64
C VAL A 14 6.10 13.70 11.05
N ARG A 15 5.31 12.83 11.72
CA ARG A 15 4.79 13.07 13.08
C ARG A 15 5.58 12.37 14.17
N ASP A 16 6.65 11.67 13.85
CA ASP A 16 7.45 10.84 14.78
C ASP A 16 6.62 9.82 15.58
N GLU A 17 5.53 9.34 14.98
CA GLU A 17 4.55 8.46 15.63
C GLU A 17 4.85 6.96 15.43
N CYS A 18 5.80 6.61 14.55
CA CYS A 18 6.08 5.23 14.17
C CYS A 18 7.56 4.87 14.46
N ARG A 19 7.87 4.63 15.74
CA ARG A 19 9.25 4.34 16.18
C ARG A 19 9.79 2.97 15.78
N PHE A 20 8.91 2.06 15.38
CA PHE A 20 9.24 0.65 15.06
C PHE A 20 9.25 0.34 13.56
N CYS A 21 9.21 1.34 12.71
CA CYS A 21 9.13 1.13 11.27
C CYS A 21 10.44 0.58 10.71
N HIS A 22 10.47 -0.73 10.41
CA HIS A 22 11.61 -1.39 9.77
C HIS A 22 11.88 -0.88 8.34
N VAL A 23 10.88 -0.26 7.72
CA VAL A 23 10.99 0.41 6.42
C VAL A 23 11.70 1.76 6.56
N TYR A 24 11.61 2.37 7.72
CA TYR A 24 12.05 3.72 8.01
C TYR A 24 13.57 3.89 7.98
N ALA A 25 14.30 3.01 8.66
CA ALA A 25 15.74 3.15 8.81
C ALA A 25 16.48 3.27 7.45
N PRO A 26 16.20 2.43 6.44
CA PRO A 26 16.83 2.57 5.12
C PRO A 26 16.31 3.77 4.31
N LEU A 27 15.09 4.24 4.56
CA LEU A 27 14.52 5.36 3.83
C LEU A 27 14.72 6.73 4.50
N LYS A 28 15.26 6.75 5.71
CA LYS A 28 15.48 7.97 6.47
C LYS A 28 16.16 9.10 5.68
N PRO A 29 17.26 8.87 4.95
CA PRO A 29 17.91 9.92 4.17
C PRO A 29 17.00 10.51 3.07
N ILE A 30 16.19 9.67 2.41
CA ILE A 30 15.24 10.09 1.37
C ILE A 30 14.11 10.91 1.98
N LEU A 31 13.61 10.48 3.14
CA LEU A 31 12.53 11.17 3.85
C LEU A 31 12.98 12.51 4.41
N GLU A 32 14.21 12.60 4.87
CA GLU A 32 14.82 13.84 5.38
C GLU A 32 15.14 14.84 4.25
N SER A 33 15.52 14.37 3.05
CA SER A 33 15.75 15.23 1.88
C SER A 33 14.47 15.84 1.34
N ARG A 34 13.28 15.32 1.73
CA ARG A 34 11.98 15.65 1.16
C ARG A 34 11.86 15.39 -0.34
N GLU A 35 12.80 14.67 -0.92
CA GLU A 35 12.74 14.15 -2.28
C GLU A 35 12.00 12.81 -2.26
N TYR A 36 10.67 12.87 -2.21
CA TYR A 36 9.84 11.68 -2.18
C TYR A 36 9.87 10.96 -3.53
N TRP A 37 10.22 9.69 -3.48
CA TRP A 37 10.16 8.85 -4.65
C TRP A 37 8.80 8.17 -4.72
N HIS A 38 8.20 8.23 -5.90
CA HIS A 38 6.98 7.52 -6.24
C HIS A 38 7.24 6.58 -7.40
N MET A 39 6.80 5.33 -7.29
CA MET A 39 6.77 4.46 -8.45
C MET A 39 5.76 5.00 -9.47
N THR A 40 6.15 5.00 -10.74
CA THR A 40 5.23 5.31 -11.84
C THR A 40 4.65 4.03 -12.45
N PRO A 41 3.54 4.09 -13.20
CA PRO A 41 3.02 2.95 -13.95
C PRO A 41 4.04 2.36 -14.93
N ASP A 42 4.86 3.20 -15.57
CA ASP A 42 5.91 2.76 -16.50
C ASP A 42 6.99 1.96 -15.76
N THR A 43 7.44 2.45 -14.61
CA THR A 43 8.38 1.72 -13.75
C THR A 43 7.80 0.38 -13.29
N ALA A 44 6.51 0.36 -12.93
CA ALA A 44 5.82 -0.87 -12.58
C ALA A 44 5.76 -1.85 -13.75
N GLY A 45 5.52 -1.36 -14.98
CA GLY A 45 5.54 -2.16 -16.22
C GLY A 45 6.90 -2.82 -16.44
N LEU A 46 7.99 -2.03 -16.38
CA LEU A 46 9.37 -2.56 -16.52
C LEU A 46 9.68 -3.61 -15.44
N MET A 47 9.22 -3.39 -14.21
CA MET A 47 9.40 -4.36 -13.12
C MET A 47 8.62 -5.65 -13.38
N VAL A 48 7.40 -5.57 -13.90
CA VAL A 48 6.60 -6.73 -14.28
C VAL A 48 7.31 -7.56 -15.37
N GLU A 49 7.85 -6.92 -16.40
CA GLU A 49 8.64 -7.61 -17.44
C GLU A 49 9.87 -8.32 -16.84
N LYS A 50 10.58 -7.63 -15.95
CA LYS A 50 11.72 -8.22 -15.26
C LYS A 50 11.34 -9.42 -14.39
N ILE A 51 10.24 -9.33 -13.64
CA ILE A 51 9.73 -10.44 -12.82
C ILE A 51 9.37 -11.64 -13.71
N ARG A 52 8.71 -11.41 -14.86
CA ARG A 52 8.37 -12.47 -15.82
C ARG A 52 9.58 -13.17 -16.41
N SER A 53 10.70 -12.46 -16.58
CA SER A 53 11.93 -12.99 -17.17
C SER A 53 12.81 -13.82 -16.20
N VAL A 54 12.50 -13.79 -14.90
CA VAL A 54 13.30 -14.46 -13.85
C VAL A 54 12.42 -15.46 -13.10
N GLU A 55 12.58 -16.75 -13.38
CA GLU A 55 11.70 -17.81 -12.86
C GLU A 55 11.48 -17.78 -11.33
N PRO A 56 12.51 -17.63 -10.47
CA PRO A 56 12.28 -17.52 -9.03
C PRO A 56 11.38 -16.37 -8.63
N LEU A 57 11.50 -15.21 -9.29
CA LEU A 57 10.64 -14.03 -9.01
C LEU A 57 9.21 -14.25 -9.51
N LYS A 58 9.05 -14.85 -10.68
CA LYS A 58 7.76 -15.21 -11.27
C LYS A 58 6.99 -16.16 -10.36
N ASP A 59 7.63 -17.16 -9.79
CA ASP A 59 7.00 -18.10 -8.88
C ASP A 59 6.62 -17.46 -7.53
N LEU A 60 7.42 -16.53 -7.03
CA LEU A 60 7.08 -15.75 -5.85
C LEU A 60 5.89 -14.82 -6.13
N ALA A 61 5.88 -14.15 -7.29
CA ALA A 61 4.81 -13.24 -7.67
C ALA A 61 3.47 -13.97 -7.85
N LYS A 62 3.45 -15.16 -8.46
CA LYS A 62 2.24 -15.99 -8.59
C LYS A 62 1.61 -16.31 -7.24
N LYS A 63 2.43 -16.49 -6.19
CA LYS A 63 1.93 -16.78 -4.85
C LYS A 63 1.27 -15.55 -4.23
N GLU A 64 1.98 -14.45 -4.17
CA GLU A 64 1.51 -13.21 -3.56
C GLU A 64 2.43 -12.04 -3.88
N ILE A 65 1.84 -10.88 -4.16
CA ILE A 65 2.54 -9.59 -4.31
C ILE A 65 2.01 -8.62 -3.27
N ASN A 66 2.90 -8.04 -2.47
CA ASN A 66 2.59 -6.97 -1.53
C ASN A 66 3.08 -5.63 -2.08
N LEU A 67 2.17 -4.70 -2.31
CA LEU A 67 2.49 -3.30 -2.59
C LEU A 67 2.62 -2.56 -1.27
N THR A 68 3.82 -2.10 -0.98
CA THR A 68 4.18 -1.50 0.31
C THR A 68 5.07 -0.27 0.12
N GLY A 69 5.60 0.26 1.19
CA GLY A 69 6.48 1.43 1.17
C GLY A 69 6.38 2.17 2.50
N GLY A 70 6.60 3.48 2.48
CA GLY A 70 6.27 4.34 3.60
C GLY A 70 4.76 4.28 3.87
N GLU A 71 3.97 4.84 2.96
CA GLU A 71 2.51 4.69 2.93
C GLU A 71 2.04 4.58 1.48
N ALA A 72 1.82 3.36 1.02
CA ALA A 72 1.55 3.06 -0.38
C ALA A 72 0.33 3.83 -0.96
N SER A 73 -0.70 4.10 -0.16
CA SER A 73 -1.88 4.86 -0.61
C SER A 73 -1.58 6.35 -0.90
N GLN A 74 -0.42 6.85 -0.52
CA GLN A 74 0.01 8.21 -0.88
C GLN A 74 0.45 8.30 -2.33
N ASN A 75 0.94 7.22 -2.92
CA ASN A 75 1.32 7.21 -4.33
C ASN A 75 0.13 7.63 -5.21
N PRO A 76 0.27 8.70 -5.99
CA PRO A 76 -0.84 9.19 -6.83
C PRO A 76 -1.29 8.19 -7.90
N HIS A 77 -0.41 7.28 -8.29
CA HIS A 77 -0.62 6.26 -9.34
C HIS A 77 -0.89 4.86 -8.78
N ILE A 78 -1.20 4.73 -7.49
CA ILE A 78 -1.29 3.41 -6.85
C ILE A 78 -2.34 2.49 -7.49
N VAL A 79 -3.41 3.04 -8.04
CA VAL A 79 -4.48 2.27 -8.70
C VAL A 79 -3.96 1.67 -10.01
N GLU A 80 -3.28 2.46 -10.84
CA GLU A 80 -2.67 2.03 -12.10
C GLU A 80 -1.58 1.00 -11.83
N ILE A 81 -0.71 1.26 -10.86
CA ILE A 81 0.34 0.33 -10.42
C ILE A 81 -0.29 -0.99 -9.95
N TYR A 82 -1.36 -0.92 -9.15
CA TYR A 82 -2.10 -2.09 -8.72
C TYR A 82 -2.59 -2.92 -9.91
N LYS A 83 -3.21 -2.27 -10.91
CA LYS A 83 -3.68 -2.92 -12.15
C LYS A 83 -2.53 -3.60 -12.90
N VAL A 84 -1.37 -2.95 -12.98
CA VAL A 84 -0.18 -3.50 -13.64
C VAL A 84 0.29 -4.78 -12.95
N PHE A 85 0.42 -4.79 -11.62
CA PHE A 85 0.84 -6.00 -10.88
C PHE A 85 -0.22 -7.10 -10.88
N ARG A 86 -1.50 -6.76 -11.02
CA ARG A 86 -2.58 -7.74 -11.23
C ARG A 86 -2.42 -8.58 -12.50
N THR A 87 -1.61 -8.15 -13.44
CA THR A 87 -1.27 -8.95 -14.63
C THR A 87 -0.31 -10.11 -14.32
N LEU A 88 0.32 -10.11 -13.15
CA LEU A 88 1.20 -11.20 -12.68
C LEU A 88 0.49 -12.17 -11.73
N SER A 89 -0.42 -11.66 -10.90
CA SER A 89 -1.05 -12.43 -9.83
C SER A 89 -2.44 -11.89 -9.51
N ASP A 90 -3.36 -12.80 -9.23
CA ASP A 90 -4.66 -12.45 -8.64
C ASP A 90 -4.56 -12.13 -7.15
N ASN A 91 -3.44 -12.43 -6.52
CA ASN A 91 -3.19 -12.19 -5.10
C ASN A 91 -2.26 -10.99 -4.91
N VAL A 92 -2.73 -9.82 -5.28
CA VAL A 92 -2.03 -8.55 -5.02
C VAL A 92 -2.67 -7.88 -3.81
N ARG A 93 -1.85 -7.48 -2.84
CA ARG A 93 -2.25 -6.78 -1.62
C ARG A 93 -1.68 -5.37 -1.60
N LEU A 94 -2.42 -4.45 -1.02
CA LEU A 94 -1.97 -3.10 -0.71
C LEU A 94 -1.86 -2.93 0.79
N HIS A 95 -0.67 -2.58 1.29
CA HIS A 95 -0.47 -2.20 2.69
C HIS A 95 -0.76 -0.72 2.88
N THR A 96 -1.55 -0.38 3.91
CA THR A 96 -1.85 1.01 4.28
C THR A 96 -1.99 1.16 5.79
N ASN A 97 -1.60 2.30 6.29
CA ASN A 97 -1.87 2.71 7.68
C ASN A 97 -3.29 3.26 7.88
N LEU A 98 -4.08 3.42 6.80
CA LEU A 98 -5.43 3.97 6.81
C LEU A 98 -5.58 5.29 7.61
N ASP A 99 -4.48 5.99 7.89
CA ASP A 99 -4.49 7.30 8.56
C ASP A 99 -4.84 8.40 7.53
N ILE A 100 -6.12 8.50 7.24
CA ILE A 100 -6.71 9.38 6.24
C ILE A 100 -7.64 10.37 6.94
N ASN A 101 -7.42 11.66 6.72
CA ASN A 101 -8.16 12.71 7.42
C ASN A 101 -9.61 12.85 6.96
N SER A 102 -9.94 12.41 5.75
CA SER A 102 -11.26 12.62 5.16
C SER A 102 -11.57 11.65 4.03
N GLU A 103 -12.82 11.20 3.94
CA GLU A 103 -13.35 10.44 2.81
C GLU A 103 -13.37 11.22 1.48
N LYS A 104 -13.26 12.54 1.54
CA LYS A 104 -13.13 13.38 0.36
C LYS A 104 -11.69 13.46 -0.16
N SER A 105 -10.76 12.74 0.48
CA SER A 105 -9.36 12.75 0.07
C SER A 105 -9.14 11.86 -1.16
N LYS A 106 -8.20 12.25 -2.00
CA LYS A 106 -7.74 11.43 -3.14
C LYS A 106 -7.21 10.05 -2.71
N ARG A 107 -6.64 9.96 -1.50
CA ARG A 107 -6.19 8.68 -0.94
C ARG A 107 -7.36 7.73 -0.71
N TRP A 108 -8.45 8.23 -0.12
CA TRP A 108 -9.66 7.45 0.09
C TRP A 108 -10.26 6.97 -1.22
N GLU A 109 -10.40 7.87 -2.21
CA GLU A 109 -10.90 7.52 -3.55
C GLU A 109 -10.10 6.37 -4.17
N ARG A 110 -8.76 6.42 -4.09
CA ARG A 110 -7.88 5.36 -4.60
C ARG A 110 -8.08 4.03 -3.88
N LEU A 111 -8.20 4.04 -2.54
CA LEU A 111 -8.47 2.82 -1.78
C LEU A 111 -9.83 2.21 -2.17
N VAL A 112 -10.87 3.03 -2.28
CA VAL A 112 -12.19 2.58 -2.74
C VAL A 112 -12.12 1.97 -4.14
N GLU A 113 -11.35 2.54 -5.06
CA GLU A 113 -11.19 1.98 -6.40
C GLU A 113 -10.48 0.62 -6.35
N ILE A 114 -9.41 0.48 -5.57
CA ILE A 114 -8.73 -0.82 -5.37
C ILE A 114 -9.69 -1.85 -4.80
N THR A 115 -10.56 -1.49 -3.86
CA THR A 115 -11.56 -2.42 -3.34
C THR A 115 -12.56 -2.86 -4.43
N ARG A 116 -13.00 -1.95 -5.29
CA ARG A 116 -13.87 -2.27 -6.44
C ARG A 116 -13.21 -3.23 -7.44
N LEU A 117 -11.89 -3.18 -7.55
CA LEU A 117 -11.10 -4.13 -8.34
C LEU A 117 -10.92 -5.49 -7.62
N ARG A 118 -11.64 -5.74 -6.54
CA ARG A 118 -11.48 -6.89 -5.66
C ARG A 118 -10.05 -7.00 -5.09
N GLY A 119 -9.43 -5.84 -4.87
CA GLY A 119 -8.11 -5.76 -4.29
C GLY A 119 -8.13 -6.11 -2.81
N ARG A 120 -7.08 -6.76 -2.34
CA ARG A 120 -6.85 -7.02 -0.92
C ARG A 120 -6.15 -5.82 -0.30
N ILE A 121 -6.65 -5.37 0.85
CA ILE A 121 -6.04 -4.28 1.60
C ILE A 121 -5.62 -4.80 2.97
N ASP A 122 -4.34 -4.69 3.28
CA ASP A 122 -3.79 -4.98 4.60
C ASP A 122 -3.66 -3.65 5.36
N ILE A 123 -4.26 -3.57 6.53
CA ILE A 123 -4.33 -2.34 7.31
C ILE A 123 -3.55 -2.52 8.60
N THR A 124 -2.60 -1.62 8.84
CA THR A 124 -1.94 -1.49 10.15
C THR A 124 -2.78 -0.61 11.05
N LEU A 125 -3.18 -1.13 12.21
CA LEU A 125 -3.94 -0.39 13.20
C LEU A 125 -3.02 0.30 14.19
N TYR A 126 -3.35 1.56 14.49
CA TYR A 126 -2.63 2.37 15.44
C TYR A 126 -3.56 2.85 16.56
N PRO A 127 -3.33 2.49 17.82
CA PRO A 127 -4.19 2.92 18.94
C PRO A 127 -4.41 4.43 18.97
N THR A 128 -3.37 5.22 18.65
CA THR A 128 -3.40 6.68 18.70
C THR A 128 -4.36 7.36 17.71
N VAL A 129 -4.73 6.67 16.64
CA VAL A 129 -5.65 7.21 15.61
C VAL A 129 -6.83 6.29 15.31
N TRP A 130 -6.96 5.21 16.09
CA TRP A 130 -7.99 4.20 15.86
C TRP A 130 -9.39 4.79 15.85
N GLU A 131 -9.81 5.38 16.97
CA GLU A 131 -11.17 5.89 17.11
C GLU A 131 -11.46 7.08 16.20
N SER A 132 -10.48 7.99 16.07
CA SER A 132 -10.69 9.24 15.35
C SER A 132 -10.66 9.13 13.83
N ARG A 133 -9.91 8.14 13.28
CA ARG A 133 -9.66 8.05 11.84
C ARG A 133 -9.84 6.67 11.25
N GLN A 134 -9.23 5.65 11.87
CA GLN A 134 -9.20 4.31 11.26
C GLN A 134 -10.53 3.58 11.39
N GLN A 135 -11.14 3.56 12.57
CA GLN A 135 -12.37 2.82 12.82
C GLN A 135 -13.54 3.22 11.89
N PRO A 136 -13.85 4.52 11.71
CA PRO A 136 -14.93 4.93 10.81
C PRO A 136 -14.68 4.51 9.36
N LEU A 137 -13.43 4.62 8.89
CA LEU A 137 -13.05 4.28 7.52
C LEU A 137 -13.01 2.77 7.30
N LEU A 138 -12.51 2.01 8.28
CA LEU A 138 -12.48 0.56 8.23
C LEU A 138 -13.88 -0.03 8.05
N GLY A 139 -14.85 0.44 8.83
CA GLY A 139 -16.24 0.00 8.70
C GLY A 139 -16.82 0.22 7.30
N LYS A 140 -16.38 1.27 6.60
CA LYS A 140 -16.78 1.54 5.22
C LYS A 140 -16.08 0.65 4.21
N ILE A 141 -14.77 0.43 4.36
CA ILE A 141 -14.03 -0.52 3.52
C ILE A 141 -14.66 -1.90 3.61
N ILE A 142 -14.93 -2.39 4.82
CA ILE A 142 -15.57 -3.71 5.03
C ILE A 142 -16.92 -3.80 4.30
N LYS A 143 -17.75 -2.74 4.33
CA LYS A 143 -19.03 -2.71 3.63
C LYS A 143 -18.90 -2.70 2.10
N LEU A 144 -17.84 -2.10 1.58
CA LEU A 144 -17.56 -2.06 0.14
C LEU A 144 -17.03 -3.40 -0.38
N GLN A 145 -16.46 -4.20 0.48
CA GLN A 145 -15.79 -5.43 0.15
C GLN A 145 -16.64 -6.64 0.56
N ASN A 146 -17.66 -6.99 -0.22
CA ASN A 146 -18.41 -8.23 -0.05
C ASN A 146 -17.45 -9.44 -0.07
N GLY A 147 -17.01 -9.87 1.13
CA GLY A 147 -16.17 -11.06 1.30
C GLY A 147 -14.65 -10.83 1.25
N LEU A 148 -14.16 -9.62 1.46
CA LEU A 148 -12.72 -9.36 1.50
C LEU A 148 -12.12 -9.67 2.88
N ILE A 149 -10.93 -10.30 2.83
CA ILE A 149 -10.12 -10.49 4.04
C ILE A 149 -9.33 -9.20 4.26
N VAL A 150 -9.73 -8.43 5.27
CA VAL A 150 -8.92 -7.35 5.81
C VAL A 150 -7.97 -7.99 6.82
N ASN A 151 -6.67 -8.04 6.51
CA ASN A 151 -5.68 -8.44 7.50
C ASN A 151 -5.41 -7.25 8.40
N LEU A 152 -5.75 -7.37 9.67
CA LEU A 152 -5.44 -6.37 10.69
C LEU A 152 -4.10 -6.71 11.29
N ILE A 153 -3.13 -5.81 11.16
CA ILE A 153 -1.85 -5.88 11.86
C ILE A 153 -1.96 -4.89 13.02
N TYR A 154 -1.88 -5.41 14.23
CA TYR A 154 -1.90 -4.60 15.46
C TYR A 154 -0.46 -4.41 15.93
N GLU A 155 -0.02 -3.17 16.11
CA GLU A 155 1.25 -2.79 16.76
C GLU A 155 1.01 -2.25 18.16
#